data_5d214ea65354a937843fa378828c502a
#
_entry.id   5d214ea65354a937843fa378828c502a
#
_cell.length_a   1.000
_cell.length_b   1.000
_cell.length_c   1.000
_cell.angle_alpha   90.00
_cell.angle_beta   90.00
_cell.angle_gamma   90.00
#
_symmetry.space_group_name_H-M   'P 1'
#
loop_
_entity.id
_entity.type
_entity.pdbx_description
1 polymer ?
#
loop_
_entity_poly.entity_id
_entity_poly.type
_entity_poly.pdbx_seq_one_letter_code
_entity_poly.pdbx_strand_id
1 'polypeptide(L)'
;MSLTSVTIISPEAANGRNVVALGVTKAFAAAKKTAVFRPSVCRKETFTDVLLESSNAGLSREQSVGVCPKSARTDKEGSRADIVAAYTEAVETAQPEAVVVVGTDKSAINDPSIFAFNADVAADLKSVVLLAVCTINRTPEQVLGTVEASKTIIENAGSKVAGVFITGCKDEQVEPLKEEFAAYEVPVWTLPAVDFDEEDAVTKATEAFEANVNAEELIAAVEAPFEAPTTPYAFQYSLLGKAKRTENHRASGRIRRPHHQGGRLPA
;
A
#
# COMPACT_ATOMS: atom_id res chain seq x y z
N MET A 1 -13.33 -15.86 8.65
CA MET A 1 -13.49 -14.70 7.75
C MET A 1 -12.24 -14.62 6.88
N SER A 2 -12.37 -14.29 5.61
CA SER A 2 -11.22 -14.08 4.73
C SER A 2 -10.64 -12.69 5.00
N LEU A 3 -9.31 -12.55 5.01
CA LEU A 3 -8.64 -11.26 5.12
C LEU A 3 -8.87 -10.46 3.84
N THR A 4 -9.39 -9.24 3.96
CA THR A 4 -9.44 -8.26 2.85
C THR A 4 -8.09 -7.54 2.78
N SER A 5 -7.44 -7.54 1.62
CA SER A 5 -6.20 -6.77 1.39
C SER A 5 -6.38 -5.84 0.20
N VAL A 6 -6.11 -4.56 0.41
CA VAL A 6 -6.21 -3.53 -0.63
C VAL A 6 -4.92 -2.71 -0.69
N THR A 7 -4.35 -2.57 -1.88
CA THR A 7 -3.11 -1.81 -2.10
C THR A 7 -3.41 -0.52 -2.85
N ILE A 8 -2.97 0.61 -2.31
CA ILE A 8 -3.09 1.93 -2.93
C ILE A 8 -1.75 2.30 -3.56
N ILE A 9 -1.73 2.46 -4.86
CA ILE A 9 -0.55 2.84 -5.63
C ILE A 9 -0.84 3.94 -6.65
N SER A 10 0.22 4.60 -7.09
CA SER A 10 0.15 5.62 -8.14
C SER A 10 1.37 5.51 -9.05
N PRO A 11 1.19 5.71 -10.36
CA PRO A 11 2.31 5.75 -11.32
C PRO A 11 3.13 7.05 -11.22
N GLU A 12 2.67 8.02 -10.44
CA GLU A 12 3.18 9.38 -10.39
C GLU A 12 3.74 9.74 -9.02
N ALA A 13 4.50 10.83 -8.95
CA ALA A 13 4.90 11.47 -7.71
C ALA A 13 3.93 12.63 -7.37
N ALA A 14 3.77 12.95 -6.08
CA ALA A 14 2.97 14.10 -5.58
C ALA A 14 1.54 14.16 -6.17
N ASN A 15 0.76 13.11 -6.04
CA ASN A 15 -0.41 12.82 -6.86
C ASN A 15 -1.71 12.62 -6.08
N GLY A 16 -1.82 13.11 -4.86
CA GLY A 16 -3.02 12.91 -4.02
C GLY A 16 -3.21 11.48 -3.49
N ARG A 17 -2.27 10.55 -3.71
CA ARG A 17 -2.33 9.20 -3.13
C ARG A 17 -2.54 9.22 -1.61
N ASN A 18 -2.00 10.21 -0.91
CA ASN A 18 -2.14 10.33 0.54
C ASN A 18 -3.60 10.61 0.95
N VAL A 19 -4.34 11.42 0.17
CA VAL A 19 -5.78 11.64 0.39
C VAL A 19 -6.54 10.33 0.27
N VAL A 20 -6.26 9.57 -0.79
CA VAL A 20 -6.87 8.25 -1.03
C VAL A 20 -6.52 7.29 0.12
N ALA A 21 -5.25 7.21 0.49
CA ALA A 21 -4.79 6.30 1.55
C ALA A 21 -5.43 6.60 2.90
N LEU A 22 -5.55 7.87 3.27
CA LEU A 22 -6.20 8.31 4.50
C LEU A 22 -7.69 7.99 4.48
N GLY A 23 -8.39 8.39 3.42
CA GLY A 23 -9.82 8.18 3.29
C GLY A 23 -10.19 6.69 3.27
N VAL A 24 -9.48 5.88 2.50
CA VAL A 24 -9.69 4.41 2.47
C VAL A 24 -9.42 3.80 3.84
N THR A 25 -8.35 4.20 4.53
CA THR A 25 -8.05 3.70 5.89
C THR A 25 -9.18 3.99 6.85
N LYS A 26 -9.69 5.22 6.86
CA LYS A 26 -10.83 5.62 7.73
C LYS A 26 -12.12 4.89 7.37
N ALA A 27 -12.44 4.77 6.08
CA ALA A 27 -13.63 4.06 5.61
C ALA A 27 -13.62 2.58 6.05
N PHE A 28 -12.49 1.91 5.87
CA PHE A 28 -12.35 0.52 6.34
C PHE A 28 -12.34 0.41 7.87
N ALA A 29 -11.66 1.33 8.58
CA ALA A 29 -11.61 1.32 10.04
C ALA A 29 -12.98 1.59 10.70
N ALA A 30 -13.86 2.33 10.03
CA ALA A 30 -15.24 2.52 10.49
C ALA A 30 -16.10 1.25 10.34
N ALA A 31 -15.78 0.37 9.38
CA ALA A 31 -16.56 -0.82 9.06
C ALA A 31 -16.04 -2.10 9.74
N LYS A 32 -14.71 -2.22 9.93
CA LYS A 32 -14.08 -3.45 10.42
C LYS A 32 -12.70 -3.19 11.04
N LYS A 33 -12.14 -4.22 11.70
CA LYS A 33 -10.79 -4.14 12.26
C LYS A 33 -9.75 -4.02 11.14
N THR A 34 -9.14 -2.85 11.02
CA THR A 34 -8.31 -2.46 9.89
C THR A 34 -6.89 -2.14 10.33
N ALA A 35 -5.91 -2.82 9.73
CA ALA A 35 -4.49 -2.51 9.84
C ALA A 35 -4.01 -1.69 8.64
N VAL A 36 -2.93 -0.94 8.84
CA VAL A 36 -2.18 -0.28 7.77
C VAL A 36 -0.83 -0.98 7.62
N PHE A 37 -0.38 -1.14 6.38
CA PHE A 37 0.95 -1.66 6.08
C PHE A 37 1.64 -0.85 4.97
N ARG A 38 2.91 -0.52 5.18
CA ARG A 38 3.77 0.23 4.27
C ARG A 38 4.89 -0.70 3.77
N PRO A 39 4.79 -1.27 2.56
CA PRO A 39 5.79 -2.21 2.04
C PRO A 39 7.21 -1.65 2.00
N SER A 40 7.34 -0.38 1.62
CA SER A 40 8.63 0.30 1.58
C SER A 40 8.46 1.77 1.93
N VAL A 41 9.13 2.22 2.99
CA VAL A 41 9.02 3.60 3.49
C VAL A 41 10.31 4.07 4.16
N CYS A 42 10.62 5.36 4.03
CA CYS A 42 11.71 6.00 4.76
C CYS A 42 11.38 6.13 6.24
N ARG A 43 12.37 5.91 7.12
CA ARG A 43 12.18 6.01 8.59
C ARG A 43 11.67 7.37 9.06
N LYS A 44 11.99 8.45 8.33
CA LYS A 44 11.64 9.82 8.70
C LYS A 44 10.32 10.31 8.09
N GLU A 45 9.65 9.46 7.31
CA GLU A 45 8.37 9.82 6.72
C GLU A 45 7.28 9.82 7.80
N THR A 46 6.49 10.88 7.87
CA THR A 46 5.50 11.12 8.96
C THR A 46 4.09 10.67 8.61
N PHE A 47 3.77 10.55 7.33
CA PHE A 47 2.42 10.17 6.90
C PHE A 47 2.00 8.77 7.38
N THR A 48 2.97 7.88 7.62
CA THR A 48 2.70 6.56 8.22
C THR A 48 2.05 6.69 9.60
N ASP A 49 2.47 7.65 10.41
CA ASP A 49 1.90 7.87 11.75
C ASP A 49 0.44 8.34 11.65
N VAL A 50 0.14 9.23 10.71
CA VAL A 50 -1.24 9.67 10.40
C VAL A 50 -2.13 8.50 10.00
N LEU A 51 -1.62 7.59 9.18
CA LEU A 51 -2.36 6.38 8.79
C LEU A 51 -2.59 5.43 9.98
N LEU A 52 -1.59 5.26 10.84
CA LEU A 52 -1.70 4.41 12.02
C LEU A 52 -2.72 4.96 13.02
N GLU A 53 -2.75 6.27 13.24
CA GLU A 53 -3.76 6.94 14.07
C GLU A 53 -5.17 6.80 13.49
N SER A 54 -5.29 6.68 12.16
CA SER A 54 -6.56 6.50 11.45
C SER A 54 -7.00 5.04 11.37
N SER A 55 -6.14 4.09 11.72
CA SER A 55 -6.42 2.66 11.77
C SER A 55 -6.89 2.24 13.16
N ASN A 56 -7.44 1.03 13.30
CA ASN A 56 -7.95 0.53 14.58
C ASN A 56 -7.40 -0.85 14.98
N ALA A 57 -6.38 -1.35 14.28
CA ALA A 57 -5.79 -2.66 14.57
C ALA A 57 -4.69 -2.63 15.65
N GLY A 58 -4.21 -1.45 16.04
CA GLY A 58 -3.27 -1.25 17.16
C GLY A 58 -1.83 -1.71 16.86
N LEU A 59 -1.40 -1.74 15.60
CA LEU A 59 0.00 -2.02 15.24
C LEU A 59 0.89 -0.80 15.52
N SER A 60 2.13 -1.07 15.99
CA SER A 60 3.16 -0.04 16.03
C SER A 60 3.70 0.27 14.63
N ARG A 61 4.44 1.37 14.52
CA ARG A 61 5.11 1.74 13.27
C ARG A 61 6.06 0.65 12.77
N GLU A 62 6.84 0.06 13.66
CA GLU A 62 7.80 -1.01 13.34
C GLU A 62 7.11 -2.26 12.80
N GLN A 63 5.92 -2.56 13.31
CA GLN A 63 5.10 -3.69 12.87
C GLN A 63 4.35 -3.43 11.55
N SER A 64 4.22 -2.17 11.16
CA SER A 64 3.45 -1.71 9.99
C SER A 64 4.31 -1.40 8.78
N VAL A 65 5.64 -1.61 8.85
CA VAL A 65 6.56 -1.28 7.75
C VAL A 65 7.37 -2.50 7.33
N GLY A 66 7.61 -2.61 6.03
CA GLY A 66 8.45 -3.66 5.46
C GLY A 66 9.92 -3.23 5.39
N VAL A 67 10.40 -2.87 4.19
CA VAL A 67 11.81 -2.56 3.92
C VAL A 67 12.05 -1.06 3.75
N CYS A 68 13.30 -0.63 3.77
CA CYS A 68 13.63 0.73 3.36
C CYS A 68 13.67 0.84 1.81
N PRO A 69 13.38 2.02 1.23
CA PRO A 69 13.36 2.21 -0.23
C PRO A 69 14.70 1.91 -0.91
N LYS A 70 15.82 2.07 -0.21
CA LYS A 70 17.14 1.73 -0.73
C LYS A 70 17.26 0.22 -0.97
N SER A 71 16.79 -0.61 -0.04
CA SER A 71 16.79 -2.07 -0.20
C SER A 71 15.91 -2.48 -1.37
N ALA A 72 14.68 -1.95 -1.46
CA ALA A 72 13.77 -2.21 -2.56
C ALA A 72 14.36 -1.88 -3.94
N ARG A 73 15.25 -0.87 -4.02
CA ARG A 73 15.94 -0.51 -5.27
C ARG A 73 17.12 -1.43 -5.60
N THR A 74 17.90 -1.85 -4.60
CA THR A 74 19.14 -2.61 -4.80
C THR A 74 18.94 -4.12 -4.89
N ASP A 75 17.91 -4.63 -4.20
CA ASP A 75 17.54 -6.04 -4.19
C ASP A 75 16.01 -6.16 -4.16
N LYS A 76 15.40 -6.16 -5.35
CA LYS A 76 13.94 -6.23 -5.48
C LYS A 76 13.38 -7.56 -5.02
N GLU A 77 14.04 -8.66 -5.36
CA GLU A 77 13.57 -10.01 -5.03
C GLU A 77 13.66 -10.28 -3.53
N GLY A 78 14.82 -10.03 -2.91
CA GLY A 78 14.98 -10.16 -1.47
C GLY A 78 14.03 -9.23 -0.70
N SER A 79 13.83 -8.01 -1.18
CA SER A 79 12.88 -7.06 -0.58
C SER A 79 11.44 -7.54 -0.66
N ARG A 80 11.01 -8.19 -1.74
CA ARG A 80 9.65 -8.77 -1.84
C ARG A 80 9.45 -9.87 -0.80
N ALA A 81 10.43 -10.75 -0.63
CA ALA A 81 10.39 -11.80 0.40
C ALA A 81 10.30 -11.21 1.82
N ASP A 82 11.12 -10.20 2.12
CA ASP A 82 11.11 -9.51 3.41
C ASP A 82 9.79 -8.77 3.66
N ILE A 83 9.22 -8.12 2.64
CA ILE A 83 7.91 -7.45 2.71
C ILE A 83 6.81 -8.46 3.04
N VAL A 84 6.77 -9.62 2.35
CA VAL A 84 5.78 -10.66 2.64
C VAL A 84 5.94 -11.21 4.05
N ALA A 85 7.17 -11.37 4.53
CA ALA A 85 7.44 -11.81 5.90
C ALA A 85 6.94 -10.79 6.94
N ALA A 86 7.26 -9.50 6.75
CA ALA A 86 6.80 -8.42 7.64
C ALA A 86 5.27 -8.27 7.62
N TYR A 87 4.66 -8.32 6.43
CA TYR A 87 3.20 -8.30 6.29
C TYR A 87 2.54 -9.47 7.02
N THR A 88 3.09 -10.67 6.89
CA THR A 88 2.59 -11.85 7.60
C THR A 88 2.63 -11.64 9.11
N GLU A 89 3.73 -11.10 9.63
CA GLU A 89 3.90 -10.80 11.05
C GLU A 89 2.89 -9.75 11.55
N ALA A 90 2.66 -8.71 10.77
CA ALA A 90 1.64 -7.69 11.06
C ALA A 90 0.24 -8.31 11.14
N VAL A 91 -0.13 -9.15 10.15
CA VAL A 91 -1.43 -9.83 10.12
C VAL A 91 -1.58 -10.81 11.29
N GLU A 92 -0.54 -11.60 11.61
CA GLU A 92 -0.59 -12.54 12.74
C GLU A 92 -0.69 -11.83 14.09
N THR A 93 -0.02 -10.68 14.22
CA THR A 93 -0.03 -9.88 15.45
C THR A 93 -1.37 -9.20 15.68
N ALA A 94 -1.87 -8.49 14.68
CA ALA A 94 -3.09 -7.69 14.82
C ALA A 94 -4.36 -8.51 14.57
N GLN A 95 -4.28 -9.58 13.78
CA GLN A 95 -5.46 -10.34 13.31
C GLN A 95 -6.57 -9.42 12.78
N PRO A 96 -6.26 -8.57 11.79
CA PRO A 96 -7.23 -7.64 11.23
C PRO A 96 -8.19 -8.36 10.29
N GLU A 97 -9.34 -7.75 10.03
CA GLU A 97 -10.29 -8.16 9.00
C GLU A 97 -9.93 -7.54 7.64
N ALA A 98 -9.29 -6.35 7.67
CA ALA A 98 -8.78 -5.69 6.48
C ALA A 98 -7.37 -5.13 6.70
N VAL A 99 -6.56 -5.09 5.63
CA VAL A 99 -5.28 -4.40 5.59
C VAL A 99 -5.25 -3.42 4.43
N VAL A 100 -5.03 -2.15 4.74
CA VAL A 100 -4.76 -1.11 3.75
C VAL A 100 -3.25 -1.01 3.56
N VAL A 101 -2.81 -1.43 2.39
CA VAL A 101 -1.40 -1.40 1.99
C VAL A 101 -1.16 -0.12 1.18
N VAL A 102 -0.21 0.70 1.58
CA VAL A 102 0.08 1.95 0.88
C VAL A 102 1.47 1.89 0.26
N GLY A 103 1.51 1.80 -1.05
CA GLY A 103 2.72 1.66 -1.84
C GLY A 103 3.62 2.91 -1.75
N THR A 104 4.88 2.75 -2.13
CA THR A 104 5.87 3.82 -2.18
C THR A 104 5.65 4.67 -3.41
N ASP A 105 5.71 5.97 -3.30
CA ASP A 105 5.66 6.84 -4.47
C ASP A 105 7.04 7.04 -5.12
N LYS A 106 7.02 7.51 -6.36
CA LYS A 106 8.21 7.73 -7.17
C LYS A 106 9.16 8.77 -6.57
N SER A 107 8.66 9.75 -5.83
CA SER A 107 9.47 10.80 -5.22
C SER A 107 10.38 10.26 -4.10
N ALA A 108 9.94 9.23 -3.39
CA ALA A 108 10.69 8.67 -2.26
C ALA A 108 12.00 8.00 -2.67
N ILE A 109 12.09 7.45 -3.88
CA ILE A 109 13.28 6.69 -4.34
C ILE A 109 13.80 7.11 -5.72
N ASN A 110 13.13 8.04 -6.39
CA ASN A 110 13.50 8.51 -7.74
C ASN A 110 13.79 7.35 -8.73
N ASP A 111 12.99 6.28 -8.66
CA ASP A 111 13.11 5.09 -9.50
C ASP A 111 11.83 4.91 -10.33
N PRO A 112 11.92 5.00 -11.67
CA PRO A 112 10.75 4.84 -12.53
C PRO A 112 10.13 3.44 -12.47
N SER A 113 10.86 2.42 -11.99
CA SER A 113 10.36 1.05 -11.86
C SER A 113 9.58 0.79 -10.58
N ILE A 114 9.44 1.80 -9.69
CA ILE A 114 8.76 1.60 -8.40
C ILE A 114 7.29 1.26 -8.56
N PHE A 115 6.63 1.76 -9.61
CA PHE A 115 5.23 1.44 -9.86
C PHE A 115 5.05 -0.06 -10.15
N ALA A 116 5.88 -0.62 -11.03
CA ALA A 116 5.86 -2.06 -11.31
C ALA A 116 6.22 -2.88 -10.05
N PHE A 117 7.19 -2.44 -9.25
CA PHE A 117 7.52 -3.07 -7.98
C PHE A 117 6.32 -3.06 -6.99
N ASN A 118 5.59 -1.96 -6.90
CA ASN A 118 4.38 -1.89 -6.07
C ASN A 118 3.28 -2.84 -6.58
N ALA A 119 3.14 -3.00 -7.91
CA ALA A 119 2.21 -3.95 -8.51
C ALA A 119 2.60 -5.41 -8.20
N ASP A 120 3.90 -5.74 -8.30
CA ASP A 120 4.42 -7.05 -7.90
C ASP A 120 4.15 -7.35 -6.42
N VAL A 121 4.39 -6.37 -5.54
CA VAL A 121 4.11 -6.50 -4.10
C VAL A 121 2.61 -6.68 -3.85
N ALA A 122 1.73 -5.95 -4.55
CA ALA A 122 0.28 -6.14 -4.42
C ALA A 122 -0.13 -7.59 -4.77
N ALA A 123 0.44 -8.15 -5.84
CA ALA A 123 0.21 -9.54 -6.23
C ALA A 123 0.74 -10.54 -5.18
N ASP A 124 1.95 -10.32 -4.65
CA ASP A 124 2.53 -11.16 -3.59
C ASP A 124 1.70 -11.17 -2.31
N LEU A 125 1.08 -10.03 -1.97
CA LEU A 125 0.18 -9.88 -0.82
C LEU A 125 -1.26 -10.32 -1.12
N LYS A 126 -1.55 -10.81 -2.34
CA LYS A 126 -2.90 -11.18 -2.81
C LYS A 126 -3.90 -10.04 -2.63
N SER A 127 -3.46 -8.84 -2.88
CA SER A 127 -4.18 -7.60 -2.68
C SER A 127 -4.77 -7.10 -4.00
N VAL A 128 -6.00 -6.61 -3.99
CA VAL A 128 -6.52 -5.82 -5.11
C VAL A 128 -5.97 -4.40 -5.03
N VAL A 129 -5.98 -3.69 -6.15
CA VAL A 129 -5.40 -2.35 -6.24
C VAL A 129 -6.47 -1.27 -6.37
N LEU A 130 -6.36 -0.22 -5.57
CA LEU A 130 -6.95 1.08 -5.81
C LEU A 130 -5.87 1.97 -6.44
N LEU A 131 -6.12 2.40 -7.68
CA LEU A 131 -5.17 3.17 -8.46
C LEU A 131 -5.46 4.67 -8.30
N ALA A 132 -4.45 5.45 -7.88
CA ALA A 132 -4.55 6.90 -7.79
C ALA A 132 -3.80 7.57 -8.96
N VAL A 133 -4.51 8.38 -9.76
CA VAL A 133 -3.96 9.10 -10.94
C VAL A 133 -4.32 10.58 -10.85
N CYS A 134 -3.35 11.45 -11.12
CA CYS A 134 -3.50 12.90 -11.00
C CYS A 134 -3.96 13.54 -12.30
N THR A 135 -4.81 14.58 -12.22
CA THR A 135 -5.29 15.36 -13.38
C THR A 135 -4.45 16.59 -13.70
N ILE A 136 -3.49 16.95 -12.87
CA ILE A 136 -2.76 18.23 -13.00
C ILE A 136 -2.14 18.35 -14.40
N ASN A 137 -2.52 19.39 -15.13
CA ASN A 137 -2.09 19.69 -16.50
C ASN A 137 -2.37 18.56 -17.52
N ARG A 138 -3.49 17.84 -17.36
CA ARG A 138 -3.91 16.76 -18.26
C ARG A 138 -5.33 16.91 -18.74
N THR A 139 -5.59 16.44 -19.95
CA THR A 139 -6.96 16.23 -20.45
C THR A 139 -7.55 14.92 -19.92
N PRO A 140 -8.89 14.74 -19.94
CA PRO A 140 -9.52 13.48 -19.53
C PRO A 140 -8.96 12.26 -20.28
N GLU A 141 -8.72 12.34 -21.58
CA GLU A 141 -8.17 11.25 -22.42
C GLU A 141 -6.73 10.90 -21.99
N GLN A 142 -5.93 11.89 -21.59
CA GLN A 142 -4.58 11.64 -21.08
C GLN A 142 -4.60 10.94 -19.72
N VAL A 143 -5.59 11.26 -18.88
CA VAL A 143 -5.80 10.59 -17.61
C VAL A 143 -6.23 9.14 -17.87
N LEU A 144 -7.21 8.91 -18.74
CA LEU A 144 -7.64 7.57 -19.15
C LEU A 144 -6.47 6.74 -19.70
N GLY A 145 -5.67 7.30 -20.60
CA GLY A 145 -4.49 6.61 -21.14
C GLY A 145 -3.48 6.21 -20.04
N THR A 146 -3.31 7.03 -18.99
CA THR A 146 -2.46 6.69 -17.85
C THR A 146 -3.07 5.57 -17.01
N VAL A 147 -4.39 5.58 -16.80
CA VAL A 147 -5.12 4.53 -16.08
C VAL A 147 -4.98 3.20 -16.81
N GLU A 148 -5.19 3.16 -18.12
CA GLU A 148 -5.08 1.94 -18.93
C GLU A 148 -3.66 1.35 -18.94
N ALA A 149 -2.65 2.21 -19.11
CA ALA A 149 -1.26 1.76 -19.04
C ALA A 149 -0.91 1.19 -17.64
N SER A 150 -1.42 1.82 -16.59
CA SER A 150 -1.22 1.39 -15.19
C SER A 150 -1.96 0.08 -14.91
N LYS A 151 -3.21 -0.05 -15.38
CA LYS A 151 -4.01 -1.27 -15.28
C LYS A 151 -3.28 -2.46 -15.90
N THR A 152 -2.75 -2.27 -17.11
CA THR A 152 -1.96 -3.30 -17.79
C THR A 152 -0.77 -3.80 -16.96
N ILE A 153 -0.03 -2.89 -16.32
CA ILE A 153 1.12 -3.26 -15.46
C ILE A 153 0.64 -4.04 -14.23
N ILE A 154 -0.44 -3.61 -13.59
CA ILE A 154 -1.01 -4.24 -12.41
C ILE A 154 -1.51 -5.66 -12.72
N GLU A 155 -2.23 -5.83 -13.82
CA GLU A 155 -2.78 -7.12 -14.24
C GLU A 155 -1.67 -8.09 -14.68
N ASN A 156 -0.66 -7.61 -15.38
CA ASN A 156 0.52 -8.42 -15.73
C ASN A 156 1.32 -8.88 -14.51
N ALA A 157 1.32 -8.12 -13.42
CA ALA A 157 1.90 -8.54 -12.14
C ALA A 157 1.06 -9.61 -11.42
N GLY A 158 -0.20 -9.80 -11.81
CA GLY A 158 -1.12 -10.76 -11.20
C GLY A 158 -2.01 -10.17 -10.11
N SER A 159 -2.22 -8.86 -10.10
CA SER A 159 -3.23 -8.21 -9.27
C SER A 159 -4.39 -7.68 -10.12
N LYS A 160 -5.39 -7.06 -9.49
CA LYS A 160 -6.59 -6.52 -10.15
C LYS A 160 -6.82 -5.09 -9.69
N VAL A 161 -7.18 -4.20 -10.61
CA VAL A 161 -7.70 -2.88 -10.26
C VAL A 161 -9.14 -3.03 -9.78
N ALA A 162 -9.41 -2.64 -8.55
CA ALA A 162 -10.74 -2.67 -7.94
C ALA A 162 -11.47 -1.32 -8.05
N GLY A 163 -10.72 -0.24 -8.27
CA GLY A 163 -11.26 1.10 -8.45
C GLY A 163 -10.18 2.11 -8.78
N VAL A 164 -10.57 3.26 -9.31
CA VAL A 164 -9.69 4.34 -9.74
C VAL A 164 -10.05 5.62 -9.00
N PHE A 165 -9.06 6.27 -8.41
CA PHE A 165 -9.16 7.61 -7.86
C PHE A 165 -8.47 8.59 -8.77
N ILE A 166 -9.22 9.55 -9.30
CA ILE A 166 -8.70 10.65 -10.08
C ILE A 166 -8.54 11.84 -9.13
N THR A 167 -7.30 12.25 -8.88
CA THR A 167 -6.95 13.21 -7.83
C THR A 167 -6.51 14.56 -8.40
N GLY A 168 -6.57 15.60 -7.59
CA GLY A 168 -6.19 16.94 -8.01
C GLY A 168 -7.20 17.59 -8.96
N CYS A 169 -8.46 17.11 -8.93
CA CYS A 169 -9.52 17.62 -9.80
C CYS A 169 -9.93 19.03 -9.40
N LYS A 170 -10.10 19.87 -10.41
CA LYS A 170 -10.83 21.14 -10.27
C LYS A 170 -12.29 20.90 -10.66
N ASP A 171 -13.19 21.77 -10.17
CA ASP A 171 -14.63 21.64 -10.41
C ASP A 171 -14.98 21.53 -11.90
N GLU A 172 -14.32 22.32 -12.75
CA GLU A 172 -14.52 22.29 -14.20
C GLU A 172 -14.06 21.02 -14.90
N GLN A 173 -13.24 20.19 -14.23
CA GLN A 173 -12.73 18.91 -14.78
C GLN A 173 -13.63 17.71 -14.43
N VAL A 174 -14.49 17.85 -13.41
CA VAL A 174 -15.25 16.71 -12.86
C VAL A 174 -16.20 16.10 -13.90
N GLU A 175 -17.04 16.94 -14.55
CA GLU A 175 -18.00 16.43 -15.54
C GLU A 175 -17.30 15.86 -16.81
N PRO A 176 -16.30 16.53 -17.42
CA PRO A 176 -15.54 15.92 -18.51
C PRO A 176 -14.89 14.58 -18.15
N LEU A 177 -14.38 14.42 -16.92
CA LEU A 177 -13.83 13.15 -16.46
C LEU A 177 -14.90 12.08 -16.28
N LYS A 178 -16.07 12.43 -15.72
CA LYS A 178 -17.19 11.49 -15.63
C LYS A 178 -17.66 10.99 -16.99
N GLU A 179 -17.72 11.88 -17.98
CA GLU A 179 -18.07 11.51 -19.34
C GLU A 179 -17.05 10.55 -19.96
N GLU A 180 -15.75 10.84 -19.83
CA GLU A 180 -14.67 10.01 -20.36
C GLU A 180 -14.64 8.61 -19.71
N PHE A 181 -14.94 8.53 -18.42
CA PHE A 181 -14.93 7.27 -17.67
C PHE A 181 -16.31 6.61 -17.54
N ALA A 182 -17.36 7.10 -18.24
CA ALA A 182 -18.73 6.61 -18.07
C ALA A 182 -18.90 5.10 -18.39
N ALA A 183 -18.07 4.54 -19.27
CA ALA A 183 -18.08 3.14 -19.64
C ALA A 183 -16.96 2.32 -18.95
N TYR A 184 -16.26 2.91 -17.96
CA TYR A 184 -15.15 2.20 -17.30
C TYR A 184 -15.67 1.07 -16.41
N GLU A 185 -14.98 -0.07 -16.45
CA GLU A 185 -15.45 -1.33 -15.86
C GLU A 185 -15.48 -1.34 -14.32
N VAL A 186 -14.71 -0.46 -13.66
CA VAL A 186 -14.63 -0.37 -12.21
C VAL A 186 -15.03 1.03 -11.73
N PRO A 187 -15.44 1.20 -10.48
CA PRO A 187 -15.78 2.51 -9.93
C PRO A 187 -14.65 3.52 -10.10
N VAL A 188 -15.01 4.75 -10.44
CA VAL A 188 -14.09 5.87 -10.60
C VAL A 188 -14.58 7.03 -9.74
N TRP A 189 -13.71 7.50 -8.84
CA TRP A 189 -13.99 8.62 -7.95
C TRP A 189 -13.05 9.79 -8.26
N THR A 190 -13.59 10.99 -8.22
CA THR A 190 -12.81 12.23 -8.39
C THR A 190 -12.59 12.90 -7.04
N LEU A 191 -11.36 13.34 -6.76
CA LEU A 191 -11.00 14.02 -5.52
C LEU A 191 -10.31 15.35 -5.83
N PRO A 192 -10.62 16.43 -5.10
CA PRO A 192 -9.91 17.69 -5.23
C PRO A 192 -8.44 17.56 -4.78
N ALA A 193 -7.64 18.56 -5.10
CA ALA A 193 -6.28 18.65 -4.56
C ALA A 193 -6.33 18.98 -3.06
N VAL A 194 -5.49 18.30 -2.29
CA VAL A 194 -5.24 18.61 -0.87
C VAL A 194 -3.74 18.68 -0.66
N ASP A 195 -3.28 19.78 -0.09
CA ASP A 195 -1.88 19.97 0.27
C ASP A 195 -1.62 19.42 1.68
N PHE A 196 -0.76 18.43 1.77
CA PHE A 196 -0.41 17.80 3.06
C PHE A 196 0.65 18.57 3.86
N ASP A 197 1.14 19.70 3.35
CA ASP A 197 2.02 20.61 4.09
C ASP A 197 1.22 21.61 4.95
N GLU A 198 -0.12 21.68 4.79
CA GLU A 198 -1.00 22.53 5.61
C GLU A 198 -1.34 21.85 6.96
N GLU A 199 -1.52 22.67 8.01
CA GLU A 199 -1.83 22.20 9.38
C GLU A 199 -3.12 21.39 9.47
N ASP A 200 -4.13 21.74 8.66
CA ASP A 200 -5.46 21.11 8.63
C ASP A 200 -5.62 20.06 7.51
N ALA A 201 -4.53 19.67 6.88
CA ALA A 201 -4.51 18.75 5.73
C ALA A 201 -5.27 17.44 5.98
N VAL A 202 -5.12 16.85 7.18
CA VAL A 202 -5.82 15.60 7.55
C VAL A 202 -7.32 15.80 7.59
N THR A 203 -7.79 16.92 8.10
CA THR A 203 -9.23 17.28 8.12
C THR A 203 -9.75 17.50 6.71
N LYS A 204 -9.08 18.36 5.93
CA LYS A 204 -9.44 18.62 4.54
C LYS A 204 -9.46 17.37 3.68
N ALA A 205 -8.47 16.49 3.83
CA ALA A 205 -8.41 15.23 3.10
C ALA A 205 -9.56 14.30 3.48
N THR A 206 -9.93 14.26 4.76
CA THR A 206 -11.06 13.46 5.24
C THR A 206 -12.38 13.97 4.66
N GLU A 207 -12.64 15.27 4.78
CA GLU A 207 -13.85 15.92 4.26
C GLU A 207 -13.96 15.76 2.73
N ALA A 208 -12.85 15.98 2.01
CA ALA A 208 -12.81 15.79 0.56
C ALA A 208 -13.12 14.34 0.16
N PHE A 209 -12.62 13.37 0.90
CA PHE A 209 -12.89 11.96 0.64
C PHE A 209 -14.36 11.61 0.93
N GLU A 210 -14.87 11.96 2.10
CA GLU A 210 -16.25 11.66 2.53
C GLU A 210 -17.31 12.32 1.64
N ALA A 211 -17.03 13.52 1.12
CA ALA A 211 -17.92 14.24 0.21
C ALA A 211 -18.03 13.60 -1.19
N ASN A 212 -17.03 12.83 -1.62
CA ASN A 212 -16.92 12.34 -3.00
C ASN A 212 -16.93 10.81 -3.13
N VAL A 213 -16.83 10.07 -2.02
CA VAL A 213 -16.67 8.60 -2.04
C VAL A 213 -17.74 7.95 -1.16
N ASN A 214 -18.53 7.08 -1.76
CA ASN A 214 -19.43 6.21 -1.00
C ASN A 214 -18.61 5.06 -0.40
N ALA A 215 -18.55 4.98 0.92
CA ALA A 215 -17.75 3.97 1.62
C ALA A 215 -18.27 2.54 1.41
N GLU A 216 -19.57 2.34 1.27
CA GLU A 216 -20.15 1.00 1.02
C GLU A 216 -19.79 0.52 -0.39
N GLU A 217 -19.89 1.39 -1.40
CA GLU A 217 -19.48 1.10 -2.77
C GLU A 217 -17.98 0.78 -2.85
N LEU A 218 -17.14 1.56 -2.19
CA LEU A 218 -15.70 1.34 -2.11
C LEU A 218 -15.37 -0.02 -1.51
N ILE A 219 -15.96 -0.35 -0.36
CA ILE A 219 -15.72 -1.63 0.32
C ILE A 219 -16.21 -2.78 -0.56
N ALA A 220 -17.38 -2.67 -1.17
CA ALA A 220 -17.92 -3.68 -2.07
C ALA A 220 -17.02 -3.92 -3.30
N ALA A 221 -16.48 -2.85 -3.89
CA ALA A 221 -15.53 -2.95 -5.01
C ALA A 221 -14.24 -3.68 -4.63
N VAL A 222 -13.68 -3.39 -3.45
CA VAL A 222 -12.47 -4.04 -2.94
C VAL A 222 -12.72 -5.50 -2.56
N GLU A 223 -13.90 -5.83 -2.03
CA GLU A 223 -14.26 -7.18 -1.60
C GLU A 223 -14.87 -8.05 -2.71
N ALA A 224 -15.02 -7.50 -3.91
CA ALA A 224 -15.45 -8.28 -5.07
C ALA A 224 -14.52 -9.49 -5.31
N PRO A 225 -15.06 -10.67 -5.60
CA PRO A 225 -14.28 -11.89 -5.75
C PRO A 225 -13.11 -11.72 -6.73
N PHE A 226 -11.93 -12.12 -6.29
CA PHE A 226 -10.72 -12.10 -7.07
C PHE A 226 -9.84 -13.32 -6.74
N GLU A 227 -9.53 -14.11 -7.75
CA GLU A 227 -8.59 -15.23 -7.62
C GLU A 227 -7.19 -14.74 -7.98
N ALA A 228 -6.40 -14.40 -6.94
CA ALA A 228 -5.03 -14.00 -7.13
C ALA A 228 -4.18 -15.19 -7.60
N PRO A 229 -3.35 -15.04 -8.63
CA PRO A 229 -2.43 -16.08 -9.07
C PRO A 229 -1.38 -16.37 -7.99
N THR A 230 -0.77 -17.53 -8.07
CA THR A 230 0.35 -17.88 -7.18
C THR A 230 1.62 -17.23 -7.69
N THR A 231 2.22 -16.34 -6.90
CA THR A 231 3.56 -15.79 -7.14
C THR A 231 4.61 -16.53 -6.32
N PRO A 232 5.92 -16.42 -6.63
CA PRO A 232 6.98 -17.04 -5.83
C PRO A 232 7.00 -16.63 -4.35
N TYR A 233 6.50 -15.41 -4.06
CA TYR A 233 6.45 -14.82 -2.72
C TYR A 233 5.03 -14.70 -2.18
N ALA A 234 4.03 -15.32 -2.85
CA ALA A 234 2.64 -15.15 -2.50
C ALA A 234 2.36 -15.39 -1.02
N PHE A 235 1.75 -14.38 -0.39
CA PHE A 235 1.28 -14.46 0.98
C PHE A 235 0.27 -15.60 1.13
N GLN A 236 0.55 -16.50 2.05
CA GLN A 236 -0.38 -17.57 2.44
C GLN A 236 -0.66 -17.44 3.93
N TYR A 237 -1.82 -16.92 4.28
CA TYR A 237 -2.32 -16.97 5.64
C TYR A 237 -2.75 -18.41 5.96
N SER A 238 -1.78 -19.27 6.29
CA SER A 238 -2.00 -20.67 6.63
C SER A 238 -0.99 -21.17 7.66
N LEU A 239 -1.33 -22.30 8.30
CA LEU A 239 -0.49 -22.98 9.28
C LEU A 239 0.94 -23.31 8.79
N LEU A 240 1.19 -23.37 7.48
CA LEU A 240 2.51 -23.59 6.89
C LEU A 240 3.44 -22.38 7.05
N GLY A 241 2.92 -21.14 7.10
CA GLY A 241 3.69 -19.94 7.43
C GLY A 241 4.21 -19.95 8.87
N LYS A 242 3.45 -20.52 9.80
CA LYS A 242 3.88 -20.69 11.21
C LYS A 242 5.03 -21.66 11.38
N ALA A 243 5.10 -22.74 10.60
CA ALA A 243 6.15 -23.76 10.70
C ALA A 243 7.53 -23.24 10.26
N LYS A 244 7.61 -22.49 9.15
CA LYS A 244 8.87 -21.91 8.65
C LYS A 244 9.47 -20.83 9.56
N ARG A 245 8.65 -20.06 10.29
CA ARG A 245 9.14 -19.04 11.23
C ARG A 245 9.79 -19.63 12.49
N THR A 246 9.26 -20.73 13.00
CA THR A 246 9.83 -21.40 14.18
C THR A 246 11.25 -21.90 13.88
N GLU A 247 11.56 -22.25 12.65
CA GLU A 247 12.89 -22.69 12.22
C GLU A 247 13.87 -21.52 12.07
N ASN A 248 13.46 -20.39 11.49
CA ASN A 248 14.32 -19.20 11.31
C ASN A 248 14.64 -18.49 12.63
N HIS A 249 13.71 -18.43 13.59
CA HIS A 249 14.01 -17.88 14.93
C HIS A 249 14.95 -18.78 15.74
N ARG A 250 14.97 -20.08 15.51
CA ARG A 250 15.95 -20.99 16.14
C ARG A 250 17.34 -20.89 15.52
N ALA A 251 17.45 -20.52 14.24
CA ALA A 251 18.72 -20.33 13.55
C ALA A 251 19.40 -18.99 13.90
N SER A 252 18.65 -17.90 14.08
CA SER A 252 19.19 -16.57 14.43
C SER A 252 19.61 -16.43 15.90
N GLY A 253 19.17 -17.31 16.80
CA GLY A 253 19.48 -17.26 18.24
C GLY A 253 20.81 -17.86 18.65
N ARG A 254 21.66 -18.37 17.74
CA ARG A 254 22.89 -19.12 18.06
C ARG A 254 24.18 -18.54 17.47
N ILE A 255 24.37 -17.24 17.46
CA ILE A 255 25.72 -16.69 17.28
C ILE A 255 26.17 -16.09 18.62
N ARG A 256 26.59 -16.94 19.55
CA ARG A 256 27.43 -16.54 20.69
C ARG A 256 28.84 -16.25 20.16
N ARG A 257 29.25 -14.99 20.19
CA ARG A 257 30.67 -14.64 19.98
C ARG A 257 31.51 -15.29 21.09
N PRO A 258 32.66 -15.93 20.78
CA PRO A 258 33.57 -16.38 21.80
C PRO A 258 34.23 -15.17 22.50
N HIS A 259 34.21 -15.16 23.81
CA HIS A 259 34.97 -14.25 24.64
C HIS A 259 36.47 -14.46 24.37
N HIS A 260 37.17 -13.46 23.86
CA HIS A 260 38.63 -13.38 23.94
C HIS A 260 39.02 -13.05 25.38
N GLN A 261 39.51 -14.10 26.06
CA GLN A 261 40.27 -13.90 27.30
C GLN A 261 41.67 -13.36 26.91
N GLY A 262 41.98 -12.16 27.36
CA GLY A 262 43.31 -11.58 27.26
C GLY A 262 44.32 -12.35 28.12
N GLY A 263 45.23 -13.09 27.47
CA GLY A 263 46.45 -13.59 28.12
C GLY A 263 47.46 -12.48 28.28
N ARG A 264 47.79 -12.14 29.53
CA ARG A 264 49.00 -11.38 29.88
C ARG A 264 50.22 -12.27 29.63
N LEU A 265 51.21 -11.74 28.89
CA LEU A 265 52.56 -12.28 28.86
C LEU A 265 53.35 -11.76 30.08
N PRO A 266 54.15 -12.59 30.75
CA PRO A 266 55.07 -12.11 31.79
C PRO A 266 56.41 -11.66 31.19
N ALA A 267 57.05 -10.76 31.90
CA ALA A 267 58.34 -10.07 31.84
C ALA A 267 59.41 -10.54 30.84
#